data_f9ba9674a7d60bd6618527e69bbbf9ed
#
_entry.id   f9ba9674a7d60bd6618527e69bbbf9ed
#
_cell.length_a   1.000
_cell.length_b   1.000
_cell.length_c   1.000
_cell.angle_alpha   90.00
_cell.angle_beta   90.00
_cell.angle_gamma   90.00
#
_symmetry.space_group_name_H-M   'P 1'
#
loop_
_entity.id
_entity.type
_entity.pdbx_description
1 polymer ?
#
loop_
_entity_poly.entity_id
_entity_poly.type
_entity_poly.pdbx_seq_one_letter_code
_entity_poly.pdbx_strand_id
1 'polypeptide(L)'
;MATVAAIGGQTADDSFGRDRLVILASSLGTIFEWYDFFVYGTLAALLGRLFFPTANPTAGLLLSLATFGAGFGVRPLGALLFGVIGDRVGRKYTFLATITLMGISTAAVGLLPTFSNAGLWAPGLLVALRLVQGLALGGEYGGAAIYVAEHAPSGKRGFYTSFIQASVVGGFLLSLVVTLLTVFALGKPAFDAWGWRVPFVVSLLLLALSLYIRLKLHESPVFKAMKAAGKVCEHPARESFGSLRNWGPILVALFGISAGLTVIWYTAQFSTLYFLQQTALVDDTHAKLLSGTAALLSAPFFVFFGWLSDKIGRKPLMVSGYGLTLLLLFPLFHGLAGAANPALARAAAAAPITVAGVDCRFNPFDKQQATACGQAMQFLSGRGIGFHRLRSFGLPLRIKIGSKIAVDLGDVHGKFDKALVEQALIRAGYPTTSDRVERSDLGIVLTVLAMGILSAMTYGPVAAILVELFPARIRYTSMSVPYHIGTGYFGGFLPLISQYIIAKTGDPYGGLWYTFAVVAVALFVTVVGLPETRHRDIAA
;
A
#
# COMPACT_ATOMS: atom_id res chain seq x y z
N MET A 1 -32.04 -45.61 -14.66
CA MET A 1 -30.63 -46.00 -14.56
C MET A 1 -30.07 -46.09 -15.97
N ALA A 2 -29.45 -45.09 -16.48
CA ALA A 2 -28.53 -45.03 -17.63
C ALA A 2 -28.56 -43.60 -18.20
N THR A 3 -27.70 -42.71 -17.72
CA THR A 3 -27.18 -41.52 -18.46
C THR A 3 -26.27 -40.69 -17.52
N VAL A 4 -25.26 -41.32 -16.91
CA VAL A 4 -24.19 -40.63 -16.17
C VAL A 4 -22.83 -41.23 -16.54
N ALA A 5 -22.60 -41.47 -17.82
CA ALA A 5 -21.33 -42.05 -18.26
C ALA A 5 -20.88 -41.43 -19.59
N ALA A 6 -20.67 -40.11 -19.62
CA ALA A 6 -20.03 -39.46 -20.76
C ALA A 6 -19.39 -38.11 -20.39
N ILE A 7 -18.67 -38.01 -19.22
CA ILE A 7 -17.72 -36.93 -18.92
C ILE A 7 -16.47 -37.59 -18.30
N GLY A 8 -15.88 -38.52 -19.02
CA GLY A 8 -14.67 -39.20 -18.62
C GLY A 8 -13.75 -39.38 -19.83
N GLY A 9 -12.93 -38.36 -20.14
CA GLY A 9 -11.99 -38.45 -21.25
C GLY A 9 -11.06 -37.25 -21.41
N GLN A 10 -10.88 -36.45 -20.36
CA GLN A 10 -9.80 -35.45 -20.39
C GLN A 10 -8.64 -36.00 -19.57
N THR A 11 -7.51 -36.22 -20.22
CA THR A 11 -6.30 -36.72 -19.56
C THR A 11 -5.83 -35.71 -18.51
N ALA A 12 -5.29 -36.21 -17.39
CA ALA A 12 -4.79 -35.40 -16.28
C ALA A 12 -3.75 -34.34 -16.74
N ASP A 13 -3.10 -34.56 -17.86
CA ASP A 13 -2.12 -33.65 -18.47
C ASP A 13 -2.78 -32.43 -19.13
N ASP A 14 -3.96 -32.56 -19.74
CA ASP A 14 -4.74 -31.46 -20.33
C ASP A 14 -5.36 -30.54 -19.26
N SER A 15 -5.68 -31.07 -18.10
CA SER A 15 -6.18 -30.29 -16.96
C SER A 15 -5.04 -29.45 -16.33
N PHE A 16 -3.87 -30.06 -16.15
CA PHE A 16 -2.71 -29.40 -15.55
C PHE A 16 -2.13 -28.26 -16.42
N GLY A 17 -2.16 -28.43 -17.75
CA GLY A 17 -1.78 -27.37 -18.69
C GLY A 17 -2.74 -26.16 -18.66
N ARG A 18 -4.04 -26.40 -18.59
CA ARG A 18 -5.07 -25.36 -18.48
C ARG A 18 -5.00 -24.59 -17.16
N ASP A 19 -4.80 -25.28 -16.05
CA ASP A 19 -4.70 -24.66 -14.72
C ASP A 19 -3.51 -23.71 -14.62
N ARG A 20 -2.36 -24.07 -15.19
CA ARG A 20 -1.18 -23.21 -15.28
C ARG A 20 -1.45 -21.94 -16.09
N LEU A 21 -2.11 -22.06 -17.22
CA LEU A 21 -2.40 -20.94 -18.12
C LEU A 21 -3.39 -19.97 -17.47
N VAL A 22 -4.36 -20.47 -16.72
CA VAL A 22 -5.31 -19.67 -15.94
C VAL A 22 -4.61 -18.87 -14.84
N ILE A 23 -3.73 -19.53 -14.07
CA ILE A 23 -2.95 -18.86 -13.01
C ILE A 23 -2.05 -17.77 -13.62
N LEU A 24 -1.31 -18.09 -14.69
CA LEU A 24 -0.44 -17.13 -15.35
C LEU A 24 -1.22 -15.93 -15.91
N ALA A 25 -2.35 -16.17 -16.59
CA ALA A 25 -3.17 -15.10 -17.15
C ALA A 25 -3.78 -14.20 -16.07
N SER A 26 -4.27 -14.78 -14.98
CA SER A 26 -4.81 -14.04 -13.83
C SER A 26 -3.70 -13.25 -13.12
N SER A 27 -2.53 -13.87 -12.91
CA SER A 27 -1.38 -13.24 -12.26
C SER A 27 -0.82 -12.07 -13.06
N LEU A 28 -0.64 -12.22 -14.39
CA LEU A 28 -0.17 -11.14 -15.25
C LEU A 28 -1.15 -9.97 -15.29
N GLY A 29 -2.46 -10.25 -15.37
CA GLY A 29 -3.48 -9.21 -15.29
C GLY A 29 -3.39 -8.43 -13.98
N THR A 30 -3.29 -9.13 -12.85
CA THR A 30 -3.15 -8.52 -11.53
C THR A 30 -1.86 -7.68 -11.40
N ILE A 31 -0.72 -8.13 -11.99
CA ILE A 31 0.52 -7.34 -12.02
C ILE A 31 0.28 -5.98 -12.70
N PHE A 32 -0.38 -5.97 -13.86
CA PHE A 32 -0.61 -4.73 -14.62
C PHE A 32 -1.56 -3.78 -13.92
N GLU A 33 -2.64 -4.30 -13.32
CA GLU A 33 -3.60 -3.52 -12.53
C GLU A 33 -2.94 -2.83 -11.33
N TRP A 34 -2.12 -3.57 -10.58
CA TRP A 34 -1.42 -3.03 -9.42
C TRP A 34 -0.26 -2.12 -9.81
N TYR A 35 0.40 -2.36 -10.95
CA TYR A 35 1.34 -1.41 -11.53
C TYR A 35 0.70 -0.04 -11.72
N ASP A 36 -0.45 0.01 -12.39
CA ASP A 36 -1.20 1.24 -12.70
C ASP A 36 -1.55 2.02 -11.44
N PHE A 37 -1.77 1.32 -10.35
CA PHE A 37 -2.06 1.97 -9.09
C PHE A 37 -0.79 2.40 -8.33
N PHE A 38 0.23 1.55 -8.28
CA PHE A 38 1.43 1.80 -7.48
C PHE A 38 2.44 2.76 -8.11
N VAL A 39 2.42 2.94 -9.43
CA VAL A 39 3.29 3.93 -10.09
C VAL A 39 3.10 5.34 -9.50
N TYR A 40 1.89 5.68 -9.10
CA TYR A 40 1.62 6.93 -8.38
C TYR A 40 2.31 6.96 -7.01
N GLY A 41 2.14 5.90 -6.21
CA GLY A 41 2.73 5.81 -4.87
C GLY A 41 4.26 5.89 -4.89
N THR A 42 4.91 5.23 -5.86
CA THR A 42 6.37 5.27 -6.02
C THR A 42 6.90 6.65 -6.44
N LEU A 43 6.04 7.48 -7.03
CA LEU A 43 6.35 8.85 -7.47
C LEU A 43 5.70 9.94 -6.58
N ALA A 44 5.05 9.57 -5.46
CA ALA A 44 4.25 10.48 -4.65
C ALA A 44 5.00 11.75 -4.22
N ALA A 45 6.27 11.64 -3.83
CA ALA A 45 7.09 12.79 -3.43
C ALA A 45 7.35 13.76 -4.61
N LEU A 46 7.59 13.23 -5.81
CA LEU A 46 7.76 14.04 -7.02
C LEU A 46 6.45 14.70 -7.45
N LEU A 47 5.36 13.92 -7.45
CA LEU A 47 4.02 14.43 -7.79
C LEU A 47 3.58 15.52 -6.79
N GLY A 48 3.95 15.39 -5.51
CA GLY A 48 3.75 16.43 -4.51
C GLY A 48 4.36 17.77 -4.92
N ARG A 49 5.60 17.76 -5.44
CA ARG A 49 6.28 18.97 -5.93
C ARG A 49 5.67 19.54 -7.21
N LEU A 50 5.22 18.68 -8.10
CA LEU A 50 4.73 19.09 -9.43
C LEU A 50 3.28 19.56 -9.44
N PHE A 51 2.43 18.97 -8.61
CA PHE A 51 0.98 19.24 -8.60
C PHE A 51 0.52 20.02 -7.38
N PHE A 52 1.25 19.96 -6.27
CA PHE A 52 0.94 20.64 -5.02
C PHE A 52 2.12 21.50 -4.55
N PRO A 53 2.63 22.44 -5.39
CA PRO A 53 3.79 23.23 -5.02
C PRO A 53 3.44 24.13 -3.83
N THR A 54 4.18 23.93 -2.76
CA THR A 54 4.07 24.73 -1.54
C THR A 54 5.48 25.05 -1.05
N ALA A 55 5.63 26.10 -0.25
CA ALA A 55 6.88 26.40 0.42
C ALA A 55 7.27 25.30 1.45
N ASN A 56 6.31 24.43 1.77
CA ASN A 56 6.48 23.30 2.68
C ASN A 56 6.47 21.97 1.90
N PRO A 57 7.64 21.33 1.68
CA PRO A 57 7.72 20.05 0.97
C PRO A 57 6.89 18.93 1.62
N THR A 58 6.78 18.93 2.95
CA THR A 58 5.95 17.98 3.70
C THR A 58 4.48 18.13 3.35
N ALA A 59 3.97 19.36 3.22
CA ALA A 59 2.59 19.59 2.81
C ALA A 59 2.32 19.06 1.38
N GLY A 60 3.25 19.29 0.44
CA GLY A 60 3.14 18.75 -0.92
C GLY A 60 3.08 17.23 -0.94
N LEU A 61 3.95 16.56 -0.18
CA LEU A 61 3.93 15.10 -0.02
C LEU A 61 2.59 14.61 0.58
N LEU A 62 2.13 15.22 1.67
CA LEU A 62 0.88 14.84 2.34
C LEU A 62 -0.34 15.00 1.42
N LEU A 63 -0.41 16.07 0.62
CA LEU A 63 -1.47 16.29 -0.36
C LEU A 63 -1.44 15.24 -1.48
N SER A 64 -0.24 14.87 -1.95
CA SER A 64 -0.06 13.79 -2.90
C SER A 64 -0.51 12.44 -2.31
N LEU A 65 -0.15 12.14 -1.05
CA LEU A 65 -0.59 10.92 -0.37
C LEU A 65 -2.09 10.92 -0.06
N ALA A 66 -2.69 12.07 0.22
CA ALA A 66 -4.15 12.20 0.35
C ALA A 66 -4.85 11.87 -0.96
N THR A 67 -4.31 12.33 -2.09
CA THR A 67 -4.80 12.02 -3.44
C THR A 67 -4.65 10.52 -3.74
N PHE A 68 -3.55 9.90 -3.33
CA PHE A 68 -3.37 8.45 -3.40
C PHE A 68 -4.45 7.71 -2.59
N GLY A 69 -4.64 8.09 -1.35
CA GLY A 69 -5.66 7.53 -0.46
C GLY A 69 -7.09 7.74 -0.96
N ALA A 70 -7.40 8.89 -1.58
CA ALA A 70 -8.72 9.17 -2.14
C ALA A 70 -9.11 8.14 -3.22
N GLY A 71 -8.17 7.72 -4.07
CA GLY A 71 -8.39 6.62 -5.02
C GLY A 71 -8.80 5.32 -4.34
N PHE A 72 -8.23 5.01 -3.18
CA PHE A 72 -8.65 3.84 -2.40
C PHE A 72 -10.01 4.04 -1.73
N GLY A 73 -10.32 5.25 -1.28
CA GLY A 73 -11.57 5.57 -0.58
C GLY A 73 -12.83 5.30 -1.39
N VAL A 74 -12.77 5.40 -2.72
CA VAL A 74 -13.91 5.15 -3.61
C VAL A 74 -14.04 3.69 -4.08
N ARG A 75 -13.08 2.81 -3.76
CA ARG A 75 -13.11 1.38 -4.17
C ARG A 75 -14.37 0.63 -3.72
N PRO A 76 -14.92 0.79 -2.51
CA PRO A 76 -16.16 0.13 -2.12
C PRO A 76 -17.34 0.53 -3.00
N LEU A 77 -17.40 1.80 -3.44
CA LEU A 77 -18.42 2.27 -4.40
C LEU A 77 -18.22 1.60 -5.77
N GLY A 78 -16.96 1.47 -6.21
CA GLY A 78 -16.61 0.72 -7.42
C GLY A 78 -17.04 -0.73 -7.34
N ALA A 79 -16.82 -1.40 -6.22
CA ALA A 79 -17.25 -2.78 -6.00
C ALA A 79 -18.77 -2.94 -6.11
N LEU A 80 -19.55 -2.01 -5.57
CA LEU A 80 -21.00 -2.01 -5.69
C LEU A 80 -21.46 -1.72 -7.13
N LEU A 81 -20.92 -0.68 -7.75
CA LEU A 81 -21.27 -0.26 -9.11
C LEU A 81 -20.99 -1.36 -10.13
N PHE A 82 -19.76 -1.83 -10.18
CA PHE A 82 -19.34 -2.87 -11.12
C PHE A 82 -19.85 -4.25 -10.76
N GLY A 83 -20.15 -4.52 -9.49
CA GLY A 83 -20.84 -5.73 -9.06
C GLY A 83 -22.24 -5.83 -9.68
N VAL A 84 -23.04 -4.77 -9.56
CA VAL A 84 -24.40 -4.73 -10.16
C VAL A 84 -24.34 -4.82 -11.69
N ILE A 85 -23.40 -4.14 -12.34
CA ILE A 85 -23.20 -4.21 -13.80
C ILE A 85 -22.79 -5.63 -14.19
N GLY A 86 -21.86 -6.25 -13.46
CA GLY A 86 -21.37 -7.61 -13.72
C GLY A 86 -22.44 -8.68 -13.59
N ASP A 87 -23.33 -8.55 -12.62
CA ASP A 87 -24.44 -9.47 -12.44
C ASP A 87 -25.52 -9.33 -13.52
N ARG A 88 -25.69 -8.14 -14.12
CA ARG A 88 -26.68 -7.87 -15.19
C ARG A 88 -26.14 -8.12 -16.59
N VAL A 89 -24.97 -7.57 -16.90
CA VAL A 89 -24.39 -7.57 -18.26
C VAL A 89 -23.46 -8.77 -18.49
N GLY A 90 -22.83 -9.25 -17.41
CA GLY A 90 -21.87 -10.35 -17.43
C GLY A 90 -20.48 -9.93 -16.90
N ARG A 91 -19.83 -10.86 -16.21
CA ARG A 91 -18.56 -10.60 -15.52
C ARG A 91 -17.43 -10.23 -16.49
N LYS A 92 -17.36 -10.89 -17.65
CA LYS A 92 -16.33 -10.64 -18.66
C LYS A 92 -16.36 -9.17 -19.17
N TYR A 93 -17.55 -8.65 -19.50
CA TYR A 93 -17.68 -7.28 -20.02
C TYR A 93 -17.36 -6.23 -18.97
N THR A 94 -17.83 -6.44 -17.74
CA THR A 94 -17.52 -5.57 -16.61
C THR A 94 -16.02 -5.51 -16.37
N PHE A 95 -15.35 -6.66 -16.42
CA PHE A 95 -13.92 -6.79 -16.24
C PHE A 95 -13.12 -6.05 -17.34
N LEU A 96 -13.54 -6.15 -18.59
CA LEU A 96 -12.93 -5.41 -19.71
C LEU A 96 -13.12 -3.90 -19.54
N ALA A 97 -14.28 -3.47 -19.07
CA ALA A 97 -14.57 -2.06 -18.84
C ALA A 97 -13.70 -1.48 -17.71
N THR A 98 -13.57 -2.21 -16.58
CA THR A 98 -12.77 -1.74 -15.43
C THR A 98 -11.28 -1.61 -15.78
N ILE A 99 -10.69 -2.60 -16.46
CA ILE A 99 -9.29 -2.54 -16.90
C ILE A 99 -9.07 -1.39 -17.89
N THR A 100 -9.96 -1.23 -18.86
CA THR A 100 -9.85 -0.16 -19.84
C THR A 100 -9.89 1.20 -19.15
N LEU A 101 -10.83 1.38 -18.22
CA LEU A 101 -10.96 2.61 -17.43
C LEU A 101 -9.72 2.87 -16.57
N MET A 102 -9.16 1.82 -15.95
CA MET A 102 -7.93 1.90 -15.15
C MET A 102 -6.72 2.33 -15.99
N GLY A 103 -6.41 1.60 -17.06
CA GLY A 103 -5.24 1.87 -17.88
C GLY A 103 -5.30 3.21 -18.61
N ILE A 104 -6.47 3.61 -19.13
CA ILE A 104 -6.65 4.93 -19.75
C ILE A 104 -6.48 6.05 -18.71
N SER A 105 -7.08 5.90 -17.53
CA SER A 105 -6.95 6.91 -16.45
C SER A 105 -5.51 7.05 -15.99
N THR A 106 -4.77 5.93 -15.90
CA THR A 106 -3.34 5.96 -15.52
C THR A 106 -2.51 6.66 -16.57
N ALA A 107 -2.68 6.33 -17.84
CA ALA A 107 -1.97 6.99 -18.94
C ALA A 107 -2.30 8.49 -18.98
N ALA A 108 -3.55 8.86 -18.73
CA ALA A 108 -4.00 10.26 -18.70
C ALA A 108 -3.28 11.06 -17.61
N VAL A 109 -2.94 10.47 -16.46
CA VAL A 109 -2.09 11.14 -15.45
C VAL A 109 -0.76 11.60 -16.06
N GLY A 110 -0.13 10.75 -16.89
CA GLY A 110 1.13 11.10 -17.57
C GLY A 110 1.00 12.26 -18.57
N LEU A 111 -0.21 12.55 -19.04
CA LEU A 111 -0.48 13.63 -19.99
C LEU A 111 -0.94 14.94 -19.31
N LEU A 112 -1.14 14.93 -17.99
CA LEU A 112 -1.60 16.12 -17.26
C LEU A 112 -0.57 17.26 -17.32
N PRO A 113 -1.04 18.51 -17.45
CA PRO A 113 -0.21 19.67 -17.18
C PRO A 113 0.13 19.74 -15.69
N THR A 114 1.31 20.25 -15.35
CA THR A 114 1.72 20.49 -13.96
C THR A 114 1.05 21.77 -13.43
N PHE A 115 1.17 22.00 -12.12
CA PHE A 115 0.64 23.23 -11.49
C PHE A 115 1.20 24.52 -12.12
N SER A 116 2.46 24.52 -12.55
CA SER A 116 3.09 25.66 -13.21
C SER A 116 2.40 26.05 -14.51
N ASN A 117 1.77 25.09 -15.21
CA ASN A 117 1.14 25.30 -16.52
C ASN A 117 -0.37 25.53 -16.41
N ALA A 118 -1.06 24.88 -15.46
CA ALA A 118 -2.52 24.90 -15.38
C ALA A 118 -3.08 25.34 -14.01
N GLY A 119 -2.22 25.78 -13.09
CA GLY A 119 -2.65 26.21 -11.76
C GLY A 119 -3.47 25.14 -11.03
N LEU A 120 -4.58 25.55 -10.41
CA LEU A 120 -5.45 24.68 -9.61
C LEU A 120 -6.17 23.58 -10.43
N TRP A 121 -6.23 23.70 -11.77
CA TRP A 121 -6.79 22.64 -12.61
C TRP A 121 -5.94 21.37 -12.58
N ALA A 122 -4.61 21.50 -12.46
CA ALA A 122 -3.71 20.36 -12.44
C ALA A 122 -3.99 19.39 -11.28
N PRO A 123 -3.99 19.80 -10.00
CA PRO A 123 -4.35 18.91 -8.90
C PRO A 123 -5.81 18.45 -8.96
N GLY A 124 -6.75 19.27 -9.43
CA GLY A 124 -8.15 18.88 -9.60
C GLY A 124 -8.32 17.70 -10.56
N LEU A 125 -7.69 17.78 -11.73
CA LEU A 125 -7.70 16.70 -12.72
C LEU A 125 -7.00 15.45 -12.20
N LEU A 126 -5.87 15.61 -11.50
CA LEU A 126 -5.16 14.49 -10.89
C LEU A 126 -6.04 13.74 -9.89
N VAL A 127 -6.74 14.45 -8.99
CA VAL A 127 -7.69 13.86 -8.03
C VAL A 127 -8.82 13.15 -8.78
N ALA A 128 -9.41 13.78 -9.79
CA ALA A 128 -10.50 13.19 -10.58
C ALA A 128 -10.06 11.85 -11.23
N LEU A 129 -8.88 11.82 -11.86
CA LEU A 129 -8.35 10.57 -12.44
C LEU A 129 -8.08 9.52 -11.37
N ARG A 130 -7.59 9.89 -10.19
CA ARG A 130 -7.39 8.95 -9.07
C ARG A 130 -8.70 8.36 -8.55
N LEU A 131 -9.78 9.14 -8.50
CA LEU A 131 -11.11 8.63 -8.15
C LEU A 131 -11.62 7.64 -9.22
N VAL A 132 -11.43 7.93 -10.50
CA VAL A 132 -11.79 7.01 -11.60
C VAL A 132 -11.00 5.70 -11.51
N GLN A 133 -9.69 5.75 -11.26
CA GLN A 133 -8.85 4.56 -11.05
C GLN A 133 -9.33 3.75 -9.85
N GLY A 134 -9.67 4.41 -8.75
CA GLY A 134 -10.17 3.74 -7.55
C GLY A 134 -11.51 3.03 -7.77
N LEU A 135 -12.45 3.68 -8.48
CA LEU A 135 -13.71 3.05 -8.88
C LEU A 135 -13.47 1.79 -9.73
N ALA A 136 -12.60 1.88 -10.74
CA ALA A 136 -12.26 0.76 -11.61
C ALA A 136 -11.70 -0.44 -10.81
N LEU A 137 -10.70 -0.20 -9.95
CA LEU A 137 -10.05 -1.24 -9.16
C LEU A 137 -11.02 -1.95 -8.18
N GLY A 138 -12.09 -1.26 -7.73
CA GLY A 138 -13.11 -1.84 -6.85
C GLY A 138 -13.86 -3.03 -7.46
N GLY A 139 -13.92 -3.13 -8.78
CA GLY A 139 -14.66 -4.19 -9.49
C GLY A 139 -13.88 -5.50 -9.74
N GLU A 140 -12.61 -5.63 -9.33
CA GLU A 140 -11.75 -6.69 -9.89
C GLU A 140 -11.36 -7.82 -8.93
N TYR A 141 -10.87 -7.50 -7.75
CA TYR A 141 -10.21 -8.46 -6.86
C TYR A 141 -11.07 -9.71 -6.51
N GLY A 142 -12.34 -9.50 -6.19
CA GLY A 142 -13.23 -10.60 -5.79
C GLY A 142 -13.38 -11.67 -6.86
N GLY A 143 -13.48 -11.24 -8.12
CA GLY A 143 -13.62 -12.16 -9.25
C GLY A 143 -12.39 -13.05 -9.45
N ALA A 144 -11.19 -12.48 -9.40
CA ALA A 144 -9.95 -13.23 -9.56
C ALA A 144 -9.73 -14.23 -8.42
N ALA A 145 -9.97 -13.81 -7.17
CA ALA A 145 -9.80 -14.64 -5.99
C ALA A 145 -10.77 -15.86 -6.02
N ILE A 146 -12.04 -15.61 -6.31
CA ILE A 146 -13.05 -16.67 -6.43
C ILE A 146 -12.69 -17.62 -7.58
N TYR A 147 -12.34 -17.07 -8.75
CA TYR A 147 -12.03 -17.86 -9.93
C TYR A 147 -10.89 -18.86 -9.68
N VAL A 148 -9.78 -18.39 -9.11
CA VAL A 148 -8.62 -19.25 -8.78
C VAL A 148 -8.96 -20.26 -7.68
N ALA A 149 -9.67 -19.84 -6.63
CA ALA A 149 -10.03 -20.73 -5.52
C ALA A 149 -10.99 -21.87 -5.93
N GLU A 150 -11.92 -21.60 -6.87
CA GLU A 150 -12.88 -22.58 -7.39
C GLU A 150 -12.24 -23.59 -8.36
N HIS A 151 -11.11 -23.24 -9.00
CA HIS A 151 -10.33 -24.16 -9.84
C HIS A 151 -9.23 -24.89 -9.07
N ALA A 152 -8.92 -24.44 -7.86
CA ALA A 152 -7.86 -25.04 -7.06
C ALA A 152 -8.27 -26.42 -6.53
N PRO A 153 -7.37 -27.43 -6.58
CA PRO A 153 -7.62 -28.73 -5.96
C PRO A 153 -7.93 -28.60 -4.46
N SER A 154 -8.79 -29.49 -3.97
CA SER A 154 -9.11 -29.56 -2.53
C SER A 154 -7.82 -29.68 -1.70
N GLY A 155 -7.69 -28.83 -0.65
CA GLY A 155 -6.54 -28.81 0.23
C GLY A 155 -5.28 -28.08 -0.31
N LYS A 156 -5.36 -27.45 -1.51
CA LYS A 156 -4.28 -26.64 -2.10
C LYS A 156 -4.70 -25.22 -2.43
N ARG A 157 -5.84 -24.76 -1.92
CA ARG A 157 -6.40 -23.42 -2.23
C ARG A 157 -5.46 -22.29 -1.82
N GLY A 158 -4.84 -22.40 -0.66
CA GLY A 158 -3.86 -21.40 -0.19
C GLY A 158 -2.70 -21.25 -1.14
N PHE A 159 -2.13 -22.36 -1.61
CA PHE A 159 -1.05 -22.35 -2.60
C PHE A 159 -1.47 -21.68 -3.91
N TYR A 160 -2.59 -22.11 -4.50
CA TYR A 160 -3.03 -21.59 -5.80
C TYR A 160 -3.44 -20.11 -5.75
N THR A 161 -4.15 -19.69 -4.71
CA THR A 161 -4.60 -18.31 -4.56
C THR A 161 -3.49 -17.34 -4.17
N SER A 162 -2.41 -17.83 -3.56
CA SER A 162 -1.28 -16.99 -3.15
C SER A 162 -0.49 -16.38 -4.32
N PHE A 163 -0.58 -16.96 -5.52
CA PHE A 163 -0.01 -16.36 -6.73
C PHE A 163 -0.65 -15.00 -7.05
N ILE A 164 -1.93 -14.80 -6.74
CA ILE A 164 -2.59 -13.49 -6.87
C ILE A 164 -1.90 -12.47 -5.96
N GLN A 165 -1.58 -12.86 -4.71
CA GLN A 165 -0.93 -11.97 -3.76
C GLN A 165 0.53 -11.68 -4.12
N ALA A 166 1.26 -12.68 -4.60
CA ALA A 166 2.60 -12.47 -5.17
C ALA A 166 2.57 -11.51 -6.36
N SER A 167 1.51 -11.56 -7.17
CA SER A 167 1.31 -10.66 -8.32
C SER A 167 1.10 -9.20 -7.90
N VAL A 168 0.51 -8.93 -6.73
CA VAL A 168 0.43 -7.57 -6.17
C VAL A 168 1.83 -7.00 -5.92
N VAL A 169 2.73 -7.81 -5.34
CA VAL A 169 4.15 -7.44 -5.19
C VAL A 169 4.80 -7.26 -6.55
N GLY A 170 4.47 -8.12 -7.53
CA GLY A 170 4.90 -7.99 -8.92
C GLY A 170 4.54 -6.64 -9.55
N GLY A 171 3.32 -6.14 -9.30
CA GLY A 171 2.88 -4.81 -9.75
C GLY A 171 3.70 -3.67 -9.12
N PHE A 172 3.97 -3.77 -7.83
CA PHE A 172 4.86 -2.82 -7.14
C PHE A 172 6.28 -2.84 -7.72
N LEU A 173 6.86 -4.04 -7.89
CA LEU A 173 8.18 -4.21 -8.51
C LEU A 173 8.24 -3.64 -9.92
N LEU A 174 7.24 -3.92 -10.75
CA LEU A 174 7.17 -3.41 -12.11
C LEU A 174 7.13 -1.87 -12.12
N SER A 175 6.41 -1.24 -11.17
CA SER A 175 6.38 0.22 -11.04
C SER A 175 7.75 0.81 -10.68
N LEU A 176 8.51 0.14 -9.80
CA LEU A 176 9.88 0.53 -9.47
C LEU A 176 10.83 0.33 -10.66
N VAL A 177 10.76 -0.82 -11.34
CA VAL A 177 11.63 -1.15 -12.48
C VAL A 177 11.43 -0.15 -13.61
N VAL A 178 10.18 0.11 -14.02
CA VAL A 178 9.90 1.08 -15.10
C VAL A 178 10.35 2.48 -14.71
N THR A 179 10.12 2.89 -13.46
CA THR A 179 10.59 4.19 -12.96
C THR A 179 12.11 4.27 -12.99
N LEU A 180 12.83 3.27 -12.47
CA LEU A 180 14.29 3.24 -12.44
C LEU A 180 14.90 3.19 -13.85
N LEU A 181 14.36 2.36 -14.73
CA LEU A 181 14.82 2.30 -16.13
C LEU A 181 14.67 3.65 -16.82
N THR A 182 13.56 4.36 -16.56
CA THR A 182 13.36 5.70 -17.11
C THR A 182 14.36 6.71 -16.54
N VAL A 183 14.65 6.63 -15.24
CA VAL A 183 15.68 7.48 -14.60
C VAL A 183 17.07 7.19 -15.16
N PHE A 184 17.42 5.92 -15.34
CA PHE A 184 18.74 5.54 -15.91
C PHE A 184 18.89 5.94 -17.38
N ALA A 185 17.81 5.85 -18.16
CA ALA A 185 17.82 6.21 -19.57
C ALA A 185 17.90 7.74 -19.80
N LEU A 186 17.19 8.53 -19.01
CA LEU A 186 17.05 9.98 -19.20
C LEU A 186 17.97 10.82 -18.30
N GLY A 187 18.44 10.25 -17.20
CA GLY A 187 19.06 10.98 -16.11
C GLY A 187 18.03 11.65 -15.18
N LYS A 188 18.43 11.85 -13.92
CA LYS A 188 17.54 12.40 -12.88
C LYS A 188 16.95 13.79 -13.20
N PRO A 189 17.72 14.77 -13.74
CA PRO A 189 17.17 16.09 -14.07
C PRO A 189 16.08 16.02 -15.15
N ALA A 190 16.30 15.27 -16.24
CA ALA A 190 15.30 15.11 -17.29
C ALA A 190 14.08 14.30 -16.81
N PHE A 191 14.31 13.29 -15.97
CA PHE A 191 13.24 12.54 -15.33
C PHE A 191 12.33 13.45 -14.49
N ASP A 192 12.90 14.28 -13.62
CA ASP A 192 12.14 15.18 -12.75
C ASP A 192 11.40 16.28 -13.55
N ALA A 193 11.98 16.72 -14.68
CA ALA A 193 11.38 17.74 -15.53
C ALA A 193 10.18 17.21 -16.34
N TRP A 194 10.33 16.08 -17.01
CA TRP A 194 9.30 15.53 -17.91
C TRP A 194 9.20 14.01 -17.94
N GLY A 195 10.31 13.29 -17.69
CA GLY A 195 10.41 11.84 -17.83
C GLY A 195 9.52 11.04 -16.88
N TRP A 196 9.07 11.65 -15.78
CA TRP A 196 8.10 11.07 -14.86
C TRP A 196 6.76 10.66 -15.52
N ARG A 197 6.48 11.21 -16.71
CA ARG A 197 5.30 10.87 -17.51
C ARG A 197 5.38 9.48 -18.13
N VAL A 198 6.59 9.04 -18.46
CA VAL A 198 6.83 7.77 -19.17
C VAL A 198 6.26 6.57 -18.41
N PRO A 199 6.50 6.38 -17.09
CA PRO A 199 5.89 5.29 -16.33
C PRO A 199 4.35 5.26 -16.42
N PHE A 200 3.68 6.42 -16.46
CA PHE A 200 2.23 6.48 -16.62
C PHE A 200 1.77 6.10 -18.03
N VAL A 201 2.48 6.54 -19.06
CA VAL A 201 2.14 6.25 -20.46
C VAL A 201 2.38 4.77 -20.80
N VAL A 202 3.35 4.11 -20.18
CA VAL A 202 3.60 2.66 -20.31
C VAL A 202 2.35 1.84 -19.95
N SER A 203 1.43 2.37 -19.14
CA SER A 203 0.13 1.73 -18.86
C SER A 203 -0.68 1.40 -20.12
N LEU A 204 -0.54 2.15 -21.20
CA LEU A 204 -1.23 1.84 -22.47
C LEU A 204 -0.74 0.53 -23.08
N LEU A 205 0.57 0.26 -23.00
CA LEU A 205 1.13 -1.02 -23.44
C LEU A 205 0.66 -2.17 -22.56
N LEU A 206 0.66 -1.96 -21.24
CA LEU A 206 0.18 -2.96 -20.27
C LEU A 206 -1.32 -3.22 -20.42
N LEU A 207 -2.11 -2.17 -20.68
CA LEU A 207 -3.53 -2.27 -21.00
C LEU A 207 -3.76 -3.12 -22.25
N ALA A 208 -3.06 -2.83 -23.36
CA ALA A 208 -3.19 -3.59 -24.58
C ALA A 208 -2.87 -5.08 -24.38
N LEU A 209 -1.81 -5.38 -23.62
CA LEU A 209 -1.43 -6.75 -23.29
C LEU A 209 -2.46 -7.42 -22.38
N SER A 210 -2.97 -6.71 -21.37
CA SER A 210 -4.02 -7.21 -20.46
C SER A 210 -5.32 -7.50 -21.20
N LEU A 211 -5.76 -6.60 -22.09
CA LEU A 211 -6.95 -6.81 -22.93
C LEU A 211 -6.75 -8.01 -23.85
N TYR A 212 -5.61 -8.17 -24.51
CA TYR A 212 -5.31 -9.32 -25.37
C TYR A 212 -5.42 -10.65 -24.61
N ILE A 213 -4.84 -10.73 -23.40
CA ILE A 213 -4.91 -11.94 -22.57
C ILE A 213 -6.36 -12.24 -22.18
N ARG A 214 -7.11 -11.22 -21.73
CA ARG A 214 -8.47 -11.41 -21.19
C ARG A 214 -9.54 -11.65 -22.24
N LEU A 215 -9.37 -11.15 -23.46
CA LEU A 215 -10.26 -11.48 -24.57
C LEU A 215 -10.30 -12.99 -24.87
N LYS A 216 -9.18 -13.70 -24.59
CA LYS A 216 -9.05 -15.16 -24.77
C LYS A 216 -9.61 -15.97 -23.59
N LEU A 217 -9.89 -15.36 -22.44
CA LEU A 217 -10.46 -16.06 -21.28
C LEU A 217 -11.96 -16.32 -21.49
N HIS A 218 -12.42 -17.47 -21.00
CA HIS A 218 -13.81 -17.89 -21.01
C HIS A 218 -14.48 -17.56 -19.68
N GLU A 219 -15.81 -17.44 -19.68
CA GLU A 219 -16.60 -17.25 -18.46
C GLU A 219 -16.47 -18.48 -17.55
N SER A 220 -16.44 -18.25 -16.21
CA SER A 220 -16.29 -19.29 -15.18
C SER A 220 -17.33 -20.41 -15.34
N PRO A 221 -16.93 -21.70 -15.30
CA PRO A 221 -17.86 -22.85 -15.36
C PRO A 221 -18.92 -22.80 -14.25
N VAL A 222 -18.53 -22.40 -13.03
CA VAL A 222 -19.43 -22.29 -11.88
C VAL A 222 -20.51 -21.23 -12.11
N PHE A 223 -20.12 -20.06 -12.66
CA PHE A 223 -21.08 -19.01 -12.99
C PHE A 223 -22.03 -19.43 -14.11
N LYS A 224 -21.53 -20.11 -15.14
CA LYS A 224 -22.38 -20.68 -16.21
C LYS A 224 -23.39 -21.69 -15.65
N ALA A 225 -22.94 -22.58 -14.76
CA ALA A 225 -23.81 -23.57 -14.11
C ALA A 225 -24.87 -22.90 -13.22
N MET A 226 -24.49 -21.89 -12.42
CA MET A 226 -25.42 -21.12 -11.59
C MET A 226 -26.47 -20.38 -12.44
N LYS A 227 -26.06 -19.78 -13.55
CA LYS A 227 -26.95 -19.07 -14.48
C LYS A 227 -27.92 -20.05 -15.16
N ALA A 228 -27.42 -21.20 -15.59
CA ALA A 228 -28.24 -22.26 -16.19
C ALA A 228 -29.26 -22.86 -15.19
N ALA A 229 -28.89 -22.93 -13.90
CA ALA A 229 -29.75 -23.43 -12.83
C ALA A 229 -30.73 -22.38 -12.26
N GLY A 230 -30.72 -21.13 -12.74
CA GLY A 230 -31.56 -20.04 -12.21
C GLY A 230 -31.26 -19.67 -10.76
N LYS A 231 -30.05 -20.01 -10.24
CA LYS A 231 -29.64 -19.80 -8.83
C LYS A 231 -28.86 -18.52 -8.62
N VAL A 232 -28.81 -17.61 -9.59
CA VAL A 232 -28.15 -16.31 -9.47
C VAL A 232 -28.96 -15.45 -8.51
N CYS A 233 -28.27 -14.82 -7.54
CA CYS A 233 -28.93 -13.95 -6.58
C CYS A 233 -29.34 -12.63 -7.24
N GLU A 234 -30.61 -12.24 -7.18
CA GLU A 234 -31.12 -10.99 -7.77
C GLU A 234 -30.69 -9.75 -6.96
N HIS A 235 -30.56 -9.90 -5.64
CA HIS A 235 -30.22 -8.80 -4.72
C HIS A 235 -29.09 -9.18 -3.75
N PRO A 236 -27.84 -9.43 -4.26
CA PRO A 236 -26.75 -9.94 -3.44
C PRO A 236 -26.35 -9.00 -2.28
N ALA A 237 -26.43 -7.70 -2.47
CA ALA A 237 -26.14 -6.74 -1.41
C ALA A 237 -27.16 -6.82 -0.26
N ARG A 238 -28.46 -6.93 -0.57
CA ARG A 238 -29.51 -7.07 0.45
C ARG A 238 -29.39 -8.39 1.20
N GLU A 239 -29.10 -9.48 0.50
CA GLU A 239 -28.92 -10.80 1.13
C GLU A 239 -27.65 -10.85 1.98
N SER A 240 -26.55 -10.22 1.54
CA SER A 240 -25.31 -10.15 2.30
C SER A 240 -25.42 -9.33 3.59
N PHE A 241 -26.02 -8.14 3.51
CA PHE A 241 -26.01 -7.16 4.62
C PHE A 241 -27.33 -7.08 5.39
N GLY A 242 -28.42 -7.63 4.87
CA GLY A 242 -29.75 -7.57 5.48
C GLY A 242 -29.94 -8.53 6.66
N SER A 243 -29.07 -9.51 6.85
CA SER A 243 -29.16 -10.48 7.96
C SER A 243 -28.05 -10.26 8.97
N LEU A 244 -28.42 -10.07 10.26
CA LEU A 244 -27.46 -9.92 11.37
C LEU A 244 -26.52 -11.12 11.50
N ARG A 245 -26.93 -12.31 11.06
CA ARG A 245 -26.10 -13.52 11.07
C ARG A 245 -24.86 -13.38 10.20
N ASN A 246 -24.93 -12.61 9.12
CA ASN A 246 -23.81 -12.42 8.20
C ASN A 246 -22.80 -11.37 8.69
N TRP A 247 -23.17 -10.51 9.64
CA TRP A 247 -22.30 -9.45 10.12
C TRP A 247 -21.07 -9.95 10.88
N GLY A 248 -21.17 -11.07 11.60
CA GLY A 248 -20.00 -11.67 12.27
C GLY A 248 -18.86 -11.98 11.28
N PRO A 249 -19.07 -12.82 10.25
CA PRO A 249 -18.10 -13.07 9.20
C PRO A 249 -17.62 -11.80 8.46
N ILE A 250 -18.52 -10.84 8.20
CA ILE A 250 -18.17 -9.56 7.54
C ILE A 250 -17.21 -8.73 8.40
N LEU A 251 -17.46 -8.60 9.70
CA LEU A 251 -16.59 -7.87 10.62
C LEU A 251 -15.23 -8.56 10.81
N VAL A 252 -15.21 -9.89 10.82
CA VAL A 252 -13.96 -10.67 10.82
C VAL A 252 -13.19 -10.45 9.52
N ALA A 253 -13.85 -10.48 8.37
CA ALA A 253 -13.22 -10.21 7.08
C ALA A 253 -12.66 -8.78 7.02
N LEU A 254 -13.38 -7.79 7.58
CA LEU A 254 -12.97 -6.39 7.59
C LEU A 254 -11.81 -6.14 8.57
N PHE A 255 -12.03 -6.39 9.86
CA PHE A 255 -11.10 -5.98 10.93
C PHE A 255 -10.06 -7.06 11.23
N GLY A 256 -10.44 -8.33 11.22
CA GLY A 256 -9.53 -9.44 11.51
C GLY A 256 -8.60 -9.79 10.34
N ILE A 257 -9.07 -9.62 9.11
CA ILE A 257 -8.30 -10.02 7.92
C ILE A 257 -7.82 -8.78 7.18
N SER A 258 -8.73 -8.06 6.50
CA SER A 258 -8.37 -7.06 5.49
C SER A 258 -7.64 -5.84 6.06
N ALA A 259 -8.07 -5.29 7.21
CA ALA A 259 -7.40 -4.16 7.84
C ALA A 259 -6.00 -4.52 8.31
N GLY A 260 -5.83 -5.67 9.01
CA GLY A 260 -4.56 -6.08 9.58
C GLY A 260 -3.50 -6.38 8.52
N LEU A 261 -3.83 -7.24 7.54
CA LEU A 261 -2.86 -7.60 6.49
C LEU A 261 -2.41 -6.40 5.66
N THR A 262 -3.34 -5.48 5.37
CA THR A 262 -3.07 -4.37 4.46
C THR A 262 -2.16 -3.33 5.11
N VAL A 263 -2.34 -3.02 6.41
CA VAL A 263 -1.43 -2.09 7.09
C VAL A 263 -0.01 -2.65 7.19
N ILE A 264 0.14 -3.97 7.35
CA ILE A 264 1.46 -4.62 7.33
C ILE A 264 2.08 -4.49 5.94
N TRP A 265 1.31 -4.78 4.87
CA TRP A 265 1.79 -4.71 3.50
C TRP A 265 2.23 -3.29 3.11
N TYR A 266 1.37 -2.27 3.38
CA TYR A 266 1.71 -0.87 3.09
C TYR A 266 2.87 -0.37 3.93
N THR A 267 3.01 -0.84 5.18
CA THR A 267 4.17 -0.53 6.01
C THR A 267 5.44 -1.13 5.41
N ALA A 268 5.40 -2.40 5.00
CA ALA A 268 6.55 -3.09 4.42
C ALA A 268 7.01 -2.47 3.08
N GLN A 269 6.08 -1.99 2.23
CA GLN A 269 6.44 -1.47 0.91
C GLN A 269 6.61 0.06 0.90
N PHE A 270 5.61 0.80 1.39
CA PHE A 270 5.59 2.26 1.25
C PHE A 270 6.15 2.99 2.47
N SER A 271 5.83 2.57 3.71
CA SER A 271 6.39 3.25 4.88
C SER A 271 7.89 3.07 4.98
N THR A 272 8.43 1.89 4.63
CA THR A 272 9.88 1.67 4.55
C THR A 272 10.53 2.52 3.45
N LEU A 273 9.90 2.60 2.26
CA LEU A 273 10.41 3.44 1.17
C LEU A 273 10.44 4.93 1.58
N TYR A 274 9.34 5.43 2.14
CA TYR A 274 9.28 6.84 2.57
C TYR A 274 10.18 7.11 3.77
N PHE A 275 10.35 6.14 4.68
CA PHE A 275 11.31 6.25 5.78
C PHE A 275 12.74 6.39 5.26
N LEU A 276 13.13 5.57 4.28
CA LEU A 276 14.45 5.69 3.64
C LEU A 276 14.66 7.05 2.97
N GLN A 277 13.64 7.54 2.24
CA GLN A 277 13.72 8.79 1.48
C GLN A 277 13.64 10.03 2.38
N GLN A 278 12.68 10.10 3.31
CA GLN A 278 12.33 11.30 4.04
C GLN A 278 13.00 11.38 5.43
N THR A 279 13.19 10.23 6.09
CA THR A 279 13.73 10.16 7.44
C THR A 279 15.21 9.82 7.43
N ALA A 280 15.60 8.75 6.76
CA ALA A 280 17.00 8.32 6.70
C ALA A 280 17.82 9.07 5.65
N LEU A 281 17.21 9.92 4.82
CA LEU A 281 17.84 10.78 3.81
C LEU A 281 18.66 9.99 2.77
N VAL A 282 18.22 8.77 2.47
CA VAL A 282 18.78 7.95 1.39
C VAL A 282 18.32 8.53 0.05
N ASP A 283 19.23 8.59 -0.92
CA ASP A 283 18.88 9.04 -2.28
C ASP A 283 17.68 8.26 -2.85
N ASP A 284 16.78 8.99 -3.52
CA ASP A 284 15.53 8.47 -4.06
C ASP A 284 15.70 7.22 -4.94
N THR A 285 16.70 7.26 -5.84
CA THR A 285 17.01 6.13 -6.74
C THR A 285 17.50 4.92 -5.97
N HIS A 286 18.40 5.13 -5.00
CA HIS A 286 18.94 4.07 -4.15
C HIS A 286 17.87 3.46 -3.23
N ALA A 287 17.04 4.30 -2.61
CA ALA A 287 15.94 3.83 -1.77
C ALA A 287 14.96 2.92 -2.55
N LYS A 288 14.63 3.29 -3.79
CA LYS A 288 13.80 2.46 -4.69
C LYS A 288 14.48 1.15 -5.08
N LEU A 289 15.78 1.19 -5.39
CA LEU A 289 16.55 0.00 -5.74
C LEU A 289 16.60 -1.00 -4.58
N LEU A 290 16.93 -0.54 -3.38
CA LEU A 290 17.03 -1.40 -2.18
C LEU A 290 15.66 -1.95 -1.77
N SER A 291 14.61 -1.10 -1.79
CA SER A 291 13.23 -1.55 -1.51
C SER A 291 12.74 -2.54 -2.56
N GLY A 292 13.05 -2.30 -3.85
CA GLY A 292 12.72 -3.22 -4.93
C GLY A 292 13.42 -4.57 -4.80
N THR A 293 14.71 -4.57 -4.46
CA THR A 293 15.47 -5.81 -4.20
C THR A 293 14.83 -6.61 -3.06
N ALA A 294 14.51 -5.97 -1.95
CA ALA A 294 13.86 -6.64 -0.81
C ALA A 294 12.46 -7.16 -1.17
N ALA A 295 11.67 -6.40 -1.94
CA ALA A 295 10.36 -6.82 -2.41
C ALA A 295 10.46 -8.04 -3.33
N LEU A 296 11.43 -8.07 -4.26
CA LEU A 296 11.70 -9.22 -5.12
C LEU A 296 12.02 -10.47 -4.31
N LEU A 297 12.90 -10.35 -3.32
CA LEU A 297 13.27 -11.45 -2.43
C LEU A 297 12.09 -11.89 -1.54
N SER A 298 11.15 -11.01 -1.22
CA SER A 298 9.98 -11.34 -0.42
C SER A 298 8.86 -12.03 -1.21
N ALA A 299 8.79 -11.86 -2.52
CA ALA A 299 7.71 -12.38 -3.36
C ALA A 299 7.49 -13.91 -3.25
N PRO A 300 8.53 -14.77 -3.23
CA PRO A 300 8.36 -16.21 -3.06
C PRO A 300 7.72 -16.61 -1.73
N PHE A 301 7.90 -15.81 -0.68
CA PHE A 301 7.33 -16.09 0.63
C PHE A 301 5.80 -15.99 0.65
N PHE A 302 5.18 -15.19 -0.23
CA PHE A 302 3.72 -15.16 -0.36
C PHE A 302 3.20 -16.53 -0.79
N VAL A 303 3.87 -17.17 -1.75
CA VAL A 303 3.51 -18.50 -2.23
C VAL A 303 3.84 -19.56 -1.17
N PHE A 304 4.99 -19.45 -0.52
CA PHE A 304 5.39 -20.34 0.57
C PHE A 304 4.38 -20.32 1.73
N PHE A 305 3.95 -19.15 2.21
CA PHE A 305 2.97 -19.07 3.29
C PHE A 305 1.56 -19.42 2.83
N GLY A 306 1.20 -19.20 1.58
CA GLY A 306 -0.02 -19.76 1.00
C GLY A 306 -0.04 -21.28 1.07
N TRP A 307 1.04 -21.93 0.63
CA TRP A 307 1.23 -23.37 0.75
C TRP A 307 1.26 -23.83 2.22
N LEU A 308 2.01 -23.16 3.08
CA LEU A 308 2.11 -23.51 4.50
C LEU A 308 0.73 -23.47 5.17
N SER A 309 -0.11 -22.49 4.82
CA SER A 309 -1.47 -22.37 5.33
C SER A 309 -2.36 -23.56 4.96
N ASP A 310 -2.08 -24.22 3.83
CA ASP A 310 -2.74 -25.48 3.45
C ASP A 310 -2.30 -26.66 4.35
N LYS A 311 -1.18 -26.53 5.08
CA LYS A 311 -0.64 -27.58 5.96
C LYS A 311 -1.00 -27.37 7.43
N ILE A 312 -0.74 -26.18 7.96
CA ILE A 312 -0.88 -25.89 9.40
C ILE A 312 -2.23 -25.22 9.75
N GLY A 313 -3.01 -24.80 8.74
CA GLY A 313 -4.25 -24.05 8.92
C GLY A 313 -4.11 -22.55 8.63
N ARG A 314 -5.24 -21.91 8.37
CA ARG A 314 -5.33 -20.49 8.04
C ARG A 314 -5.14 -19.59 9.26
N LYS A 315 -5.92 -19.89 10.31
CA LYS A 315 -5.95 -19.11 11.55
C LYS A 315 -4.61 -19.09 12.28
N PRO A 316 -3.90 -20.23 12.52
CA PRO A 316 -2.61 -20.21 13.20
C PRO A 316 -1.57 -19.35 12.50
N LEU A 317 -1.55 -19.39 11.15
CA LEU A 317 -0.60 -18.59 10.37
C LEU A 317 -0.88 -17.09 10.48
N MET A 318 -2.16 -16.68 10.39
CA MET A 318 -2.56 -15.27 10.54
C MET A 318 -2.23 -14.73 11.94
N VAL A 319 -2.56 -15.50 12.99
CA VAL A 319 -2.28 -15.12 14.39
C VAL A 319 -0.77 -14.98 14.62
N SER A 320 0.03 -15.92 14.11
CA SER A 320 1.50 -15.85 14.21
C SER A 320 2.06 -14.65 13.47
N GLY A 321 1.57 -14.36 12.26
CA GLY A 321 2.00 -13.20 11.46
C GLY A 321 1.70 -11.87 12.16
N TYR A 322 0.51 -11.71 12.73
CA TYR A 322 0.15 -10.51 13.49
C TYR A 322 0.97 -10.38 14.79
N GLY A 323 1.11 -11.48 15.55
CA GLY A 323 1.90 -11.50 16.79
C GLY A 323 3.36 -11.12 16.54
N LEU A 324 3.99 -11.73 15.53
CA LEU A 324 5.36 -11.39 15.15
C LEU A 324 5.49 -9.96 14.64
N THR A 325 4.49 -9.44 13.92
CA THR A 325 4.50 -8.03 13.48
C THR A 325 4.48 -7.09 14.68
N LEU A 326 3.60 -7.30 15.66
CA LEU A 326 3.57 -6.48 16.87
C LEU A 326 4.89 -6.49 17.65
N LEU A 327 5.54 -7.66 17.71
CA LEU A 327 6.83 -7.82 18.41
C LEU A 327 7.98 -7.14 17.67
N LEU A 328 8.03 -7.28 16.33
CA LEU A 328 9.21 -6.93 15.53
C LEU A 328 9.11 -5.57 14.83
N LEU A 329 7.92 -4.94 14.77
CA LEU A 329 7.71 -3.71 14.01
C LEU A 329 8.69 -2.58 14.38
N PHE A 330 8.77 -2.21 15.65
CA PHE A 330 9.68 -1.16 16.12
C PHE A 330 11.15 -1.58 16.06
N PRO A 331 11.56 -2.77 16.52
CA PRO A 331 12.93 -3.26 16.36
C PRO A 331 13.44 -3.23 14.92
N LEU A 332 12.61 -3.64 13.95
CA LEU A 332 12.99 -3.63 12.53
C LEU A 332 13.17 -2.19 12.02
N PHE A 333 12.31 -1.24 12.39
CA PHE A 333 12.50 0.15 11.95
C PHE A 333 13.69 0.84 12.64
N HIS A 334 14.01 0.50 13.88
CA HIS A 334 15.26 0.96 14.52
C HIS A 334 16.49 0.35 13.82
N GLY A 335 16.43 -0.94 13.45
CA GLY A 335 17.48 -1.58 12.65
C GLY A 335 17.62 -0.93 11.28
N LEU A 336 16.51 -0.59 10.62
CA LEU A 336 16.48 0.12 9.34
C LEU A 336 17.16 1.49 9.46
N ALA A 337 16.84 2.26 10.49
CA ALA A 337 17.47 3.58 10.74
C ALA A 337 18.98 3.45 10.92
N GLY A 338 19.42 2.48 11.74
CA GLY A 338 20.84 2.20 11.98
C GLY A 338 21.59 1.74 10.73
N ALA A 339 20.96 0.95 9.86
CA ALA A 339 21.54 0.51 8.60
C ALA A 339 21.56 1.62 7.54
N ALA A 340 20.50 2.43 7.47
CA ALA A 340 20.32 3.41 6.40
C ALA A 340 21.10 4.72 6.62
N ASN A 341 21.20 5.19 7.87
CA ASN A 341 21.96 6.40 8.20
C ASN A 341 22.51 6.31 9.63
N PRO A 342 23.60 5.55 9.83
CA PRO A 342 24.22 5.37 11.14
C PRO A 342 24.63 6.69 11.81
N ALA A 343 25.11 7.67 11.02
CA ALA A 343 25.49 8.97 11.52
C ALA A 343 24.30 9.72 12.13
N LEU A 344 23.14 9.72 11.43
CA LEU A 344 21.91 10.33 11.92
C LEU A 344 21.41 9.63 13.20
N ALA A 345 21.45 8.30 13.22
CA ALA A 345 21.03 7.53 14.39
C ALA A 345 21.92 7.82 15.61
N ARG A 346 23.24 7.91 15.43
CA ARG A 346 24.20 8.30 16.50
C ARG A 346 23.97 9.73 16.96
N ALA A 347 23.79 10.68 16.03
CA ALA A 347 23.55 12.08 16.36
C ALA A 347 22.23 12.25 17.16
N ALA A 348 21.16 11.60 16.74
CA ALA A 348 19.87 11.65 17.42
C ALA A 348 19.95 11.06 18.85
N ALA A 349 20.72 9.99 19.06
CA ALA A 349 20.93 9.39 20.38
C ALA A 349 21.82 10.27 21.29
N ALA A 350 22.89 10.85 20.74
CA ALA A 350 23.87 11.65 21.50
C ALA A 350 23.36 13.07 21.81
N ALA A 351 22.58 13.65 20.88
CA ALA A 351 22.16 15.05 20.98
C ALA A 351 20.66 15.21 20.61
N PRO A 352 19.73 14.66 21.41
CA PRO A 352 18.28 14.75 21.13
C PRO A 352 17.84 16.20 21.06
N ILE A 353 16.93 16.51 20.14
CA ILE A 353 16.45 17.86 19.90
C ILE A 353 15.17 18.14 20.66
N THR A 354 15.14 19.28 21.32
CA THR A 354 13.96 19.80 22.00
C THR A 354 13.62 21.18 21.46
N VAL A 355 12.37 21.38 21.05
CA VAL A 355 11.85 22.66 20.60
C VAL A 355 10.89 23.21 21.66
N ALA A 356 11.17 24.38 22.21
CA ALA A 356 10.36 25.03 23.21
C ALA A 356 10.01 26.47 22.77
N GLY A 357 8.79 26.92 23.04
CA GLY A 357 8.34 28.27 22.70
C GLY A 357 6.89 28.51 23.08
N VAL A 358 6.47 29.79 23.05
CA VAL A 358 5.12 30.22 23.50
C VAL A 358 4.02 29.69 22.58
N ASP A 359 4.19 29.82 21.27
CA ASP A 359 3.16 29.42 20.27
C ASP A 359 3.73 28.40 19.29
N CYS A 360 3.96 27.18 19.79
CA CYS A 360 4.43 26.05 19.00
C CYS A 360 3.25 25.33 18.33
N ARG A 361 2.40 26.06 17.60
CA ARG A 361 1.38 25.46 16.74
C ARG A 361 2.03 25.02 15.44
N PHE A 362 1.80 23.79 15.05
CA PHE A 362 2.30 23.20 13.81
C PHE A 362 1.19 22.45 13.11
N ASN A 363 0.90 22.85 11.87
CA ASN A 363 0.02 22.14 10.98
C ASN A 363 0.82 21.69 9.74
N PRO A 364 1.05 20.38 9.55
CA PRO A 364 1.84 19.89 8.42
C PRO A 364 1.29 20.25 7.04
N PHE A 365 -0.01 20.57 6.92
CA PHE A 365 -0.66 20.97 5.66
C PHE A 365 -0.51 22.45 5.32
N ASP A 366 -0.08 23.30 6.26
CA ASP A 366 0.06 24.72 6.00
C ASP A 366 1.22 24.97 5.04
N LYS A 367 0.97 25.82 4.04
CA LYS A 367 1.98 26.23 3.06
C LYS A 367 3.16 26.92 3.73
N GLN A 368 2.88 27.74 4.72
CA GLN A 368 3.87 28.45 5.53
C GLN A 368 3.37 28.50 6.97
N GLN A 369 4.24 28.16 7.92
CA GLN A 369 3.89 28.24 9.33
C GLN A 369 3.90 29.69 9.80
N ALA A 370 2.87 30.07 10.55
CA ALA A 370 2.70 31.46 11.02
C ALA A 370 3.69 31.81 12.15
N THR A 371 4.18 30.83 12.91
CA THR A 371 5.03 31.07 14.09
C THR A 371 6.45 30.57 13.84
N ALA A 372 7.42 31.22 14.47
CA ALA A 372 8.83 30.80 14.42
C ALA A 372 9.03 29.35 14.92
N CYS A 373 8.26 28.95 15.96
CA CYS A 373 8.28 27.59 16.46
C CYS A 373 7.72 26.59 15.43
N GLY A 374 6.62 26.94 14.75
CA GLY A 374 6.06 26.15 13.65
C GLY A 374 7.05 26.00 12.48
N GLN A 375 7.76 27.07 12.12
CA GLN A 375 8.80 27.06 11.08
C GLN A 375 9.99 26.17 11.46
N ALA A 376 10.41 26.20 12.73
CA ALA A 376 11.45 25.32 13.25
C ALA A 376 11.05 23.84 13.16
N MET A 377 9.83 23.51 13.58
CA MET A 377 9.29 22.15 13.49
C MET A 377 9.15 21.69 12.04
N GLN A 378 8.70 22.56 11.14
CA GLN A 378 8.65 22.29 9.70
C GLN A 378 10.03 21.99 9.13
N PHE A 379 11.03 22.78 9.50
CA PHE A 379 12.41 22.61 9.05
C PHE A 379 13.01 21.27 9.52
N LEU A 380 12.82 20.92 10.79
CA LEU A 380 13.32 19.66 11.36
C LEU A 380 12.61 18.45 10.74
N SER A 381 11.27 18.48 10.68
CA SER A 381 10.47 17.42 10.03
C SER A 381 10.86 17.20 8.58
N GLY A 382 11.07 18.28 7.82
CA GLY A 382 11.47 18.19 6.40
C GLY A 382 12.87 17.62 6.18
N ARG A 383 13.67 17.46 7.23
CA ARG A 383 15.00 16.83 7.23
C ARG A 383 15.03 15.46 7.90
N GLY A 384 13.86 14.89 8.21
CA GLY A 384 13.78 13.61 8.91
C GLY A 384 14.33 13.62 10.34
N ILE A 385 14.55 14.80 10.90
CA ILE A 385 15.15 14.97 12.23
C ILE A 385 14.05 14.93 13.28
N GLY A 386 14.14 13.95 14.18
CA GLY A 386 13.24 13.81 15.33
C GLY A 386 13.45 14.93 16.36
N PHE A 387 12.34 15.39 16.96
CA PHE A 387 12.39 16.39 18.03
C PHE A 387 11.28 16.18 19.07
N HIS A 388 11.55 16.61 20.30
CA HIS A 388 10.57 16.67 21.37
C HIS A 388 10.05 18.09 21.53
N ARG A 389 8.73 18.25 21.58
CA ARG A 389 8.09 19.55 21.80
C ARG A 389 7.82 19.77 23.29
N LEU A 390 8.39 20.83 23.85
CA LEU A 390 8.03 21.31 25.18
C LEU A 390 7.14 22.54 25.07
N ARG A 391 6.02 22.54 25.81
CA ARG A 391 5.22 23.76 26.01
C ARG A 391 5.94 24.62 27.03
N SER A 392 6.32 25.82 26.62
CA SER A 392 6.92 26.81 27.51
C SER A 392 6.02 28.03 27.53
N PHE A 393 5.61 28.45 28.74
CA PHE A 393 4.81 29.67 28.93
C PHE A 393 5.78 30.86 29.09
N GLY A 394 5.69 31.84 28.19
CA GLY A 394 6.39 33.11 28.32
C GLY A 394 7.85 33.17 27.86
N LEU A 395 8.39 32.08 27.26
CA LEU A 395 9.75 32.09 26.72
C LEU A 395 9.79 32.19 25.20
N PRO A 396 10.75 32.92 24.62
CA PRO A 396 10.98 32.94 23.18
C PRO A 396 11.35 31.54 22.65
N LEU A 397 11.33 31.39 21.32
CA LEU A 397 11.69 30.12 20.68
C LEU A 397 13.13 29.72 21.08
N ARG A 398 13.27 28.55 21.65
CA ARG A 398 14.55 27.92 21.99
C ARG A 398 14.61 26.52 21.40
N ILE A 399 15.67 26.24 20.65
CA ILE A 399 15.98 24.90 20.15
C ILE A 399 17.20 24.40 20.93
N LYS A 400 17.00 23.36 21.73
CA LYS A 400 18.06 22.70 22.47
C LYS A 400 18.48 21.43 21.71
N ILE A 401 19.78 21.31 21.46
CA ILE A 401 20.39 20.18 20.77
C ILE A 401 21.34 19.48 21.74
N GLY A 402 20.95 18.33 22.24
CA GLY A 402 21.65 17.65 23.34
C GLY A 402 21.69 18.47 24.63
N SER A 403 22.76 18.30 25.43
CA SER A 403 22.95 19.02 26.69
C SER A 403 23.68 20.35 26.55
N LYS A 404 24.41 20.55 25.45
CA LYS A 404 25.43 21.63 25.34
C LYS A 404 25.05 22.74 24.37
N ILE A 405 24.24 22.52 23.37
CA ILE A 405 23.92 23.49 22.32
C ILE A 405 22.50 23.99 22.53
N ALA A 406 22.33 25.26 22.85
CA ALA A 406 21.04 25.93 22.85
C ALA A 406 21.07 27.05 21.80
N VAL A 407 20.17 27.00 20.85
CA VAL A 407 19.94 28.09 19.88
C VAL A 407 18.76 28.89 20.40
N ASP A 408 19.06 30.07 20.91
CA ASP A 408 18.08 31.03 21.40
C ASP A 408 17.70 31.96 20.26
N LEU A 409 16.48 31.93 19.78
CA LEU A 409 15.98 32.74 18.67
C LEU A 409 15.14 33.93 19.17
N GLY A 410 15.23 34.22 20.50
CA GLY A 410 14.42 35.25 21.14
C GLY A 410 14.78 36.67 20.79
N ASP A 411 16.05 36.92 20.42
CA ASP A 411 16.56 38.27 20.15
C ASP A 411 16.40 38.72 18.70
N VAL A 412 16.02 37.81 17.78
CA VAL A 412 15.93 38.12 16.36
C VAL A 412 14.45 38.33 15.97
N HIS A 413 13.81 39.37 16.51
CA HIS A 413 12.45 39.84 16.09
C HIS A 413 11.41 38.71 15.89
N GLY A 414 11.50 37.59 16.66
CA GLY A 414 10.60 36.45 16.58
C GLY A 414 10.64 35.69 15.26
N LYS A 415 11.68 35.89 14.42
CA LYS A 415 11.85 35.17 13.16
C LYS A 415 12.70 33.93 13.33
N PHE A 416 12.33 32.86 12.64
CA PHE A 416 13.12 31.63 12.56
C PHE A 416 14.33 31.84 11.65
N ASP A 417 15.52 31.66 12.17
CA ASP A 417 16.77 31.69 11.39
C ASP A 417 17.19 30.26 11.02
N LYS A 418 16.92 29.89 9.76
CA LYS A 418 17.27 28.58 9.22
C LYS A 418 18.77 28.31 9.21
N ALA A 419 19.59 29.31 8.88
CA ALA A 419 21.05 29.14 8.76
C ALA A 419 21.71 28.88 10.12
N LEU A 420 21.24 29.57 11.15
CA LEU A 420 21.74 29.40 12.51
C LEU A 420 21.43 27.98 13.04
N VAL A 421 20.19 27.50 12.83
CA VAL A 421 19.79 26.14 13.25
C VAL A 421 20.56 25.09 12.47
N GLU A 422 20.75 25.28 11.17
CA GLU A 422 21.52 24.37 10.32
C GLU A 422 22.98 24.23 10.77
N GLN A 423 23.64 25.34 11.08
CA GLN A 423 25.00 25.32 11.62
C GLN A 423 25.05 24.60 12.97
N ALA A 424 24.07 24.83 13.84
CA ALA A 424 24.00 24.18 15.14
C ALA A 424 23.81 22.65 15.00
N LEU A 425 22.99 22.20 14.06
CA LEU A 425 22.81 20.77 13.74
C LEU A 425 24.11 20.14 13.23
N ILE A 426 24.81 20.81 12.30
CA ILE A 426 26.10 20.32 11.78
C ILE A 426 27.13 20.21 12.90
N ARG A 427 27.23 21.21 13.78
CA ARG A 427 28.13 21.17 14.97
C ARG A 427 27.78 20.05 15.96
N ALA A 428 26.49 19.65 16.00
CA ALA A 428 26.04 18.55 16.83
C ALA A 428 26.20 17.17 16.15
N GLY A 429 26.76 17.14 14.93
CA GLY A 429 26.99 15.88 14.18
C GLY A 429 25.80 15.37 13.37
N TYR A 430 24.78 16.20 13.17
CA TYR A 430 23.65 15.80 12.33
C TYR A 430 24.02 15.86 10.84
N PRO A 431 23.92 14.73 10.10
CA PRO A 431 24.23 14.72 8.67
C PRO A 431 23.11 15.36 7.85
N THR A 432 23.45 15.87 6.67
CA THR A 432 22.50 16.40 5.69
C THR A 432 22.02 15.36 4.70
N THR A 433 22.74 14.26 4.56
CA THR A 433 22.46 13.14 3.65
C THR A 433 22.94 11.83 4.28
N SER A 434 22.46 10.70 3.79
CA SER A 434 23.02 9.39 4.15
C SER A 434 24.36 9.20 3.45
N ASP A 435 25.41 8.89 4.22
CA ASP A 435 26.73 8.58 3.67
C ASP A 435 26.72 7.14 3.09
N ARG A 436 27.20 7.01 1.85
CA ARG A 436 27.30 5.71 1.17
C ARG A 436 28.33 4.77 1.80
N VAL A 437 29.34 5.31 2.44
CA VAL A 437 30.44 4.52 3.06
C VAL A 437 29.98 3.91 4.38
N GLU A 438 29.23 4.67 5.19
CA GLU A 438 28.73 4.19 6.48
C GLU A 438 27.45 3.38 6.38
N ARG A 439 26.68 3.54 5.29
CA ARG A 439 25.40 2.87 5.08
C ARG A 439 25.58 1.38 4.77
N SER A 440 24.77 0.53 5.37
CA SER A 440 24.72 -0.90 5.07
C SER A 440 23.56 -1.22 4.14
N ASP A 441 23.82 -1.30 2.84
CA ASP A 441 22.80 -1.67 1.85
C ASP A 441 22.23 -3.08 2.12
N LEU A 442 23.07 -4.04 2.54
CA LEU A 442 22.64 -5.38 2.95
C LEU A 442 21.73 -5.30 4.18
N GLY A 443 22.09 -4.51 5.19
CA GLY A 443 21.27 -4.31 6.40
C GLY A 443 19.89 -3.73 6.07
N ILE A 444 19.82 -2.77 5.14
CA ILE A 444 18.55 -2.21 4.65
C ILE A 444 17.73 -3.32 3.98
N VAL A 445 18.32 -4.05 3.01
CA VAL A 445 17.61 -5.11 2.27
C VAL A 445 17.10 -6.19 3.22
N LEU A 446 17.90 -6.67 4.18
CA LEU A 446 17.51 -7.69 5.14
C LEU A 446 16.37 -7.22 6.05
N THR A 447 16.41 -5.96 6.49
CA THR A 447 15.35 -5.42 7.37
C THR A 447 14.04 -5.25 6.61
N VAL A 448 14.08 -4.71 5.38
CA VAL A 448 12.88 -4.57 4.53
C VAL A 448 12.35 -5.94 4.11
N LEU A 449 13.24 -6.91 3.83
CA LEU A 449 12.87 -8.29 3.55
C LEU A 449 12.14 -8.92 4.75
N ALA A 450 12.62 -8.71 5.97
CA ALA A 450 11.94 -9.22 7.18
C ALA A 450 10.52 -8.65 7.29
N MET A 451 10.31 -7.35 7.02
CA MET A 451 8.98 -6.75 6.93
C MET A 451 8.14 -7.39 5.81
N GLY A 452 8.75 -7.65 4.66
CA GLY A 452 8.11 -8.34 3.53
C GLY A 452 7.66 -9.76 3.87
N ILE A 453 8.46 -10.51 4.66
CA ILE A 453 8.13 -11.86 5.15
C ILE A 453 6.94 -11.80 6.12
N LEU A 454 6.92 -10.86 7.08
CA LEU A 454 5.78 -10.66 7.97
C LEU A 454 4.50 -10.34 7.19
N SER A 455 4.60 -9.52 6.16
CA SER A 455 3.50 -9.24 5.24
C SER A 455 3.05 -10.51 4.50
N ALA A 456 3.98 -11.32 4.00
CA ALA A 456 3.67 -12.55 3.28
C ALA A 456 2.96 -13.60 4.16
N MET A 457 3.28 -13.67 5.47
CA MET A 457 2.59 -14.55 6.43
C MET A 457 1.10 -14.25 6.52
N THR A 458 0.73 -12.97 6.50
CA THR A 458 -0.67 -12.55 6.66
C THR A 458 -1.40 -12.40 5.34
N TYR A 459 -0.70 -12.04 4.27
CA TYR A 459 -1.32 -11.77 2.97
C TYR A 459 -1.40 -13.02 2.07
N GLY A 460 -0.44 -13.96 2.17
CA GLY A 460 -0.40 -15.19 1.35
C GLY A 460 -1.70 -15.99 1.38
N PRO A 461 -2.27 -16.32 2.54
CA PRO A 461 -3.47 -17.15 2.65
C PRO A 461 -4.80 -16.40 2.44
N VAL A 462 -4.80 -15.06 2.31
CA VAL A 462 -6.00 -14.22 2.45
C VAL A 462 -7.10 -14.54 1.45
N ALA A 463 -6.78 -14.78 0.18
CA ALA A 463 -7.79 -15.05 -0.84
C ALA A 463 -8.52 -16.37 -0.57
N ALA A 464 -7.79 -17.41 -0.13
CA ALA A 464 -8.39 -18.67 0.29
C ALA A 464 -9.32 -18.46 1.50
N ILE A 465 -8.87 -17.75 2.53
CA ILE A 465 -9.67 -17.48 3.74
C ILE A 465 -10.97 -16.76 3.38
N LEU A 466 -10.91 -15.69 2.59
CA LEU A 466 -12.09 -14.92 2.22
C LEU A 466 -13.10 -15.74 1.42
N VAL A 467 -12.63 -16.59 0.48
CA VAL A 467 -13.49 -17.47 -0.30
C VAL A 467 -14.11 -18.56 0.57
N GLU A 468 -13.36 -19.13 1.52
CA GLU A 468 -13.80 -20.18 2.44
C GLU A 468 -14.73 -19.63 3.54
N LEU A 469 -14.72 -18.32 3.82
CA LEU A 469 -15.51 -17.70 4.89
C LEU A 469 -16.99 -17.53 4.53
N PHE A 470 -17.30 -17.30 3.23
CA PHE A 470 -18.64 -16.96 2.77
C PHE A 470 -19.27 -18.04 1.87
N PRO A 471 -20.61 -18.29 1.99
CA PRO A 471 -21.34 -19.19 1.10
C PRO A 471 -21.26 -18.74 -0.37
N ALA A 472 -21.24 -19.72 -1.30
CA ALA A 472 -21.05 -19.48 -2.73
C ALA A 472 -22.02 -18.44 -3.33
N ARG A 473 -23.30 -18.46 -2.89
CA ARG A 473 -24.39 -17.63 -3.41
C ARG A 473 -24.21 -16.13 -3.20
N ILE A 474 -23.61 -15.73 -2.07
CA ILE A 474 -23.39 -14.30 -1.69
C ILE A 474 -21.91 -13.95 -1.56
N ARG A 475 -21.02 -14.89 -1.87
CA ARG A 475 -19.58 -14.81 -1.64
C ARG A 475 -18.95 -13.56 -2.25
N TYR A 476 -19.28 -13.26 -3.51
CA TYR A 476 -18.64 -12.14 -4.21
C TYR A 476 -18.86 -10.82 -3.46
N THR A 477 -20.10 -10.47 -3.19
CA THR A 477 -20.44 -9.21 -2.49
C THR A 477 -19.99 -9.22 -1.03
N SER A 478 -20.21 -10.35 -0.33
CA SER A 478 -19.89 -10.46 1.11
C SER A 478 -18.40 -10.41 1.39
N MET A 479 -17.53 -10.86 0.48
CA MET A 479 -16.08 -10.75 0.66
C MET A 479 -15.48 -9.45 0.09
N SER A 480 -16.03 -8.98 -1.05
CA SER A 480 -15.42 -7.83 -1.75
C SER A 480 -15.59 -6.52 -0.96
N VAL A 481 -16.79 -6.27 -0.43
CA VAL A 481 -17.05 -5.01 0.29
C VAL A 481 -16.16 -4.85 1.53
N PRO A 482 -16.12 -5.79 2.50
CA PRO A 482 -15.23 -5.66 3.66
C PRO A 482 -13.75 -5.65 3.26
N TYR A 483 -13.36 -6.41 2.22
CA TYR A 483 -11.99 -6.37 1.71
C TYR A 483 -11.64 -4.97 1.19
N HIS A 484 -12.48 -4.36 0.35
CA HIS A 484 -12.20 -3.02 -0.20
C HIS A 484 -12.28 -1.91 0.84
N ILE A 485 -13.15 -2.02 1.86
CA ILE A 485 -13.17 -1.10 3.00
C ILE A 485 -11.87 -1.27 3.80
N GLY A 486 -11.51 -2.50 4.16
CA GLY A 486 -10.30 -2.78 4.94
C GLY A 486 -9.03 -2.32 4.22
N THR A 487 -8.84 -2.76 2.96
CA THR A 487 -7.65 -2.40 2.20
C THR A 487 -7.63 -0.93 1.78
N GLY A 488 -8.78 -0.33 1.54
CA GLY A 488 -8.90 1.06 1.12
C GLY A 488 -8.67 2.05 2.26
N TYR A 489 -9.47 1.94 3.32
CA TYR A 489 -9.44 2.94 4.39
C TYR A 489 -8.27 2.73 5.36
N PHE A 490 -7.93 1.49 5.71
CA PHE A 490 -6.82 1.22 6.63
C PHE A 490 -5.46 1.21 5.91
N GLY A 491 -5.37 0.58 4.75
CA GLY A 491 -4.12 0.48 4.00
C GLY A 491 -3.85 1.65 3.07
N GLY A 492 -4.84 2.03 2.24
CA GLY A 492 -4.67 3.10 1.24
C GLY A 492 -4.37 4.47 1.84
N PHE A 493 -4.93 4.78 3.01
CA PHE A 493 -4.64 6.00 3.76
C PHE A 493 -3.45 5.88 4.71
N LEU A 494 -2.90 4.68 4.94
CA LEU A 494 -1.77 4.49 5.86
C LEU A 494 -0.57 5.39 5.53
N PRO A 495 -0.12 5.52 4.27
CA PRO A 495 1.01 6.39 3.95
C PRO A 495 0.76 7.84 4.37
N LEU A 496 -0.45 8.36 4.13
CA LEU A 496 -0.84 9.70 4.57
C LEU A 496 -0.85 9.82 6.10
N ILE A 497 -1.54 8.89 6.78
CA ILE A 497 -1.71 8.91 8.24
C ILE A 497 -0.35 8.79 8.92
N SER A 498 0.50 7.85 8.46
CA SER A 498 1.83 7.64 9.01
C SER A 498 2.72 8.87 8.84
N GLN A 499 2.80 9.44 7.64
CA GLN A 499 3.60 10.64 7.39
C GLN A 499 3.05 11.88 8.11
N TYR A 500 1.73 12.00 8.24
CA TYR A 500 1.11 13.06 9.04
C TYR A 500 1.47 12.96 10.52
N ILE A 501 1.42 11.75 11.11
CA ILE A 501 1.78 11.54 12.50
C ILE A 501 3.26 11.88 12.72
N ILE A 502 4.16 11.40 11.86
CA ILE A 502 5.59 11.73 11.92
C ILE A 502 5.80 13.24 11.88
N ALA A 503 5.22 13.92 10.89
CA ALA A 503 5.34 15.37 10.75
C ALA A 503 4.76 16.11 11.98
N LYS A 504 3.59 15.68 12.48
CA LYS A 504 2.89 16.34 13.59
C LYS A 504 3.56 16.16 14.94
N THR A 505 4.13 14.98 15.18
CA THR A 505 4.77 14.64 16.47
C THR A 505 6.23 14.98 16.51
N GLY A 506 6.91 14.99 15.35
CA GLY A 506 8.36 15.06 15.26
C GLY A 506 9.06 13.74 15.62
N ASP A 507 8.30 12.67 15.86
CA ASP A 507 8.85 11.34 16.12
C ASP A 507 8.95 10.56 14.80
N PRO A 508 10.18 10.21 14.34
CA PRO A 508 10.38 9.44 13.10
C PRO A 508 9.66 8.08 13.08
N TYR A 509 9.38 7.51 14.24
CA TYR A 509 8.69 6.24 14.42
C TYR A 509 7.19 6.39 14.74
N GLY A 510 6.73 7.62 14.95
CA GLY A 510 5.36 7.92 15.39
C GLY A 510 4.29 7.34 14.47
N GLY A 511 4.54 7.29 13.16
CA GLY A 511 3.64 6.70 12.18
C GLY A 511 3.41 5.19 12.34
N LEU A 512 4.34 4.47 12.97
CA LEU A 512 4.24 3.02 13.21
C LEU A 512 3.15 2.67 14.22
N TRP A 513 2.80 3.59 15.12
CA TRP A 513 1.73 3.37 16.08
C TRP A 513 0.37 3.15 15.43
N TYR A 514 0.14 3.74 14.25
CA TYR A 514 -1.07 3.44 13.47
C TYR A 514 -1.10 1.97 13.04
N THR A 515 0.00 1.47 12.44
CA THR A 515 0.13 0.07 12.05
C THR A 515 -0.02 -0.85 13.25
N PHE A 516 0.68 -0.54 14.36
CA PHE A 516 0.63 -1.31 15.59
C PHE A 516 -0.81 -1.44 16.13
N ALA A 517 -1.54 -0.32 16.24
CA ALA A 517 -2.90 -0.31 16.76
C ALA A 517 -3.86 -1.14 15.88
N VAL A 518 -3.79 -0.98 14.56
CA VAL A 518 -4.65 -1.74 13.63
C VAL A 518 -4.32 -3.23 13.67
N VAL A 519 -3.04 -3.60 13.72
CA VAL A 519 -2.61 -5.01 13.82
C VAL A 519 -3.02 -5.62 15.16
N ALA A 520 -2.97 -4.87 16.25
CA ALA A 520 -3.44 -5.35 17.56
C ALA A 520 -4.94 -5.67 17.56
N VAL A 521 -5.75 -4.77 16.96
CA VAL A 521 -7.19 -5.03 16.76
C VAL A 521 -7.41 -6.23 15.85
N ALA A 522 -6.65 -6.35 14.75
CA ALA A 522 -6.76 -7.46 13.82
C ALA A 522 -6.40 -8.80 14.48
N LEU A 523 -5.34 -8.83 15.30
CA LEU A 523 -4.97 -10.00 16.08
C LEU A 523 -6.11 -10.42 17.01
N PHE A 524 -6.65 -9.49 17.78
CA PHE A 524 -7.76 -9.76 18.71
C PHE A 524 -8.98 -10.34 17.97
N VAL A 525 -9.43 -9.66 16.90
CA VAL A 525 -10.59 -10.11 16.10
C VAL A 525 -10.34 -11.47 15.45
N THR A 526 -9.10 -11.73 14.98
CA THR A 526 -8.73 -13.01 14.37
C THR A 526 -8.73 -14.14 15.40
N VAL A 527 -8.18 -13.90 16.60
CA VAL A 527 -8.15 -14.92 17.67
C VAL A 527 -9.55 -15.28 18.11
N VAL A 528 -10.42 -14.28 18.32
CA VAL A 528 -11.78 -14.50 18.84
C VAL A 528 -12.76 -14.95 17.75
N GLY A 529 -12.72 -14.30 16.59
CA GLY A 529 -13.79 -14.40 15.60
C GLY A 529 -13.50 -15.25 14.37
N LEU A 530 -12.22 -15.44 13.97
CA LEU A 530 -11.90 -16.22 12.79
C LEU A 530 -11.97 -17.73 13.10
N PRO A 531 -12.88 -18.49 12.47
CA PRO A 531 -12.84 -19.94 12.55
C PRO A 531 -11.69 -20.49 11.66
N GLU A 532 -11.22 -21.71 11.95
CA GLU A 532 -10.36 -22.39 10.98
C GLU A 532 -11.18 -22.78 9.74
N THR A 533 -10.71 -22.33 8.56
CA THR A 533 -11.48 -22.49 7.30
C THR A 533 -10.92 -23.54 6.35
N ARG A 534 -9.71 -24.07 6.62
CA ARG A 534 -8.96 -24.98 5.74
C ARG A 534 -9.74 -26.15 5.17
N HIS A 535 -10.68 -26.71 5.95
CA HIS A 535 -11.45 -27.90 5.56
C HIS A 535 -12.88 -27.57 5.08
N ARG A 536 -13.23 -26.28 4.95
CA ARG A 536 -14.58 -25.91 4.51
C ARG A 536 -14.82 -26.28 3.05
N ASP A 537 -15.98 -26.86 2.80
CA ASP A 537 -16.47 -27.02 1.43
C ASP A 537 -16.94 -25.68 0.89
N ILE A 538 -16.37 -25.26 -0.24
CA ILE A 538 -16.74 -24.00 -0.89
C ILE A 538 -17.93 -24.16 -1.85
N ALA A 539 -18.37 -25.38 -2.12
CA ALA A 539 -19.55 -25.65 -2.94
C ALA A 539 -20.87 -25.62 -2.14
N ALA A 540 -20.76 -25.64 -0.80
CA ALA A 540 -21.90 -25.63 0.11
C ALA A 540 -22.58 -24.26 0.23
#